data_6dafb1425aaca3fb1f2895475536d134
#
_entry.id   6dafb1425aaca3fb1f2895475536d134
#
_cell.length_a   1.000
_cell.length_b   1.000
_cell.length_c   1.000
_cell.angle_alpha   90.00
_cell.angle_beta   90.00
_cell.angle_gamma   90.00
#
_symmetry.space_group_name_H-M   'P 1'
#
loop_
_entity.id
_entity.type
_entity.pdbx_description
1 polymer ?
#
loop_
_entity_poly.entity_id
_entity_poly.type
_entity_poly.pdbx_seq_one_letter_code
_entity_poly.pdbx_strand_id
1 'polypeptide(L)'
;MNQHDEQANPGAVPRRGGTGGDAVNARGGRANHAAEMPGDFVAGPGAGHERVEPVARTREEPEMIERVLLDGSVTPMQIHRPKGKPRAIVVFFPGFGMGARYYWPMAQELRDRGFAVLVSELHGQGGQTARATRGHQWGYHEIASVDYPAAVAAARKEFQEPGERLPLYLMCHSMGGQIGSLYLARPEADVDGMITIGSGTPHYIRFTGREYTRLCWGGPVMWTVSTILGYWPAGPWDLARYGRQSGRHVREWAMFARNGRLRPTQADIDYSREMLKVTTPVLMLTCDGDRDCTPDSAMDLASRLPAAARFEFIDRRLGHNRWAREPEAVADRFELWLEELSVGGARPPR
;
A
#
# COMPACT_ATOMS: atom_id res chain seq x y z
N MET A 1 -4.94 57.01 -42.95
CA MET A 1 -5.62 56.92 -44.25
C MET A 1 -6.47 55.70 -44.20
N ASN A 2 -7.71 55.98 -43.94
CA ASN A 2 -8.97 55.48 -44.57
C ASN A 2 -9.21 54.00 -44.36
N GLN A 3 -10.20 53.65 -43.56
CA GLN A 3 -11.68 53.78 -43.68
C GLN A 3 -12.25 52.60 -44.49
N HIS A 4 -13.13 51.95 -43.96
CA HIS A 4 -14.62 51.87 -43.92
C HIS A 4 -15.01 50.42 -44.34
N ASP A 5 -16.03 49.77 -44.07
CA ASP A 5 -17.32 49.90 -43.37
C ASP A 5 -17.93 48.49 -43.44
N GLU A 6 -18.53 47.97 -42.43
CA GLU A 6 -19.97 48.05 -42.04
C GLU A 6 -20.96 47.12 -42.80
N GLN A 7 -21.81 46.53 -42.00
CA GLN A 7 -23.20 46.08 -42.23
C GLN A 7 -23.42 44.60 -42.61
N ALA A 8 -24.43 43.89 -42.17
CA ALA A 8 -25.47 44.01 -41.16
C ALA A 8 -26.19 42.65 -41.03
N ASN A 9 -26.76 42.38 -39.89
CA ASN A 9 -27.79 41.38 -39.58
C ASN A 9 -29.16 41.82 -40.18
N PRO A 10 -30.19 41.00 -40.45
CA PRO A 10 -31.01 40.39 -39.41
C PRO A 10 -31.80 39.11 -39.80
N GLY A 11 -32.41 38.45 -38.81
CA GLY A 11 -33.48 37.50 -39.04
C GLY A 11 -33.94 36.74 -37.79
N ALA A 12 -35.01 37.23 -37.21
CA ALA A 12 -35.60 36.87 -35.90
C ALA A 12 -36.59 35.69 -35.97
N VAL A 13 -36.62 34.88 -34.94
CA VAL A 13 -37.67 34.26 -34.08
C VAL A 13 -39.04 33.92 -34.70
N PRO A 14 -39.73 32.81 -34.30
CA PRO A 14 -40.54 32.90 -33.08
C PRO A 14 -40.63 31.65 -32.16
N ARG A 15 -41.10 31.96 -30.92
CA ARG A 15 -41.48 31.11 -29.80
C ARG A 15 -42.77 30.32 -30.00
N ARG A 16 -42.87 29.18 -29.29
CA ARG A 16 -44.03 28.62 -28.54
C ARG A 16 -43.48 27.49 -27.69
N GLY A 17 -43.68 27.33 -26.40
CA GLY A 17 -44.79 27.61 -25.49
C GLY A 17 -45.32 26.27 -24.95
N GLY A 18 -45.16 25.96 -23.61
CA GLY A 18 -45.78 24.79 -23.01
C GLY A 18 -45.05 24.34 -21.72
N THR A 19 -45.43 24.87 -20.66
CA THR A 19 -45.78 24.54 -19.26
C THR A 19 -45.48 23.12 -18.76
N GLY A 20 -44.82 23.07 -17.56
CA GLY A 20 -45.30 22.31 -16.42
C GLY A 20 -44.34 21.23 -15.87
N GLY A 21 -44.00 21.33 -14.61
CA GLY A 21 -43.75 20.17 -13.77
C GLY A 21 -42.42 20.18 -13.01
N ASP A 22 -42.45 20.68 -11.80
CA ASP A 22 -41.40 20.52 -10.77
C ASP A 22 -41.12 19.06 -10.48
N ALA A 23 -39.85 18.65 -10.50
CA ALA A 23 -39.37 17.51 -9.76
C ALA A 23 -37.90 17.73 -9.35
N VAL A 24 -37.74 18.11 -8.10
CA VAL A 24 -36.47 18.09 -7.37
C VAL A 24 -35.95 16.66 -7.38
N ASN A 25 -34.84 16.42 -8.03
CA ASN A 25 -34.13 15.14 -7.95
C ASN A 25 -32.71 15.37 -7.49
N ALA A 26 -32.52 15.19 -6.17
CA ALA A 26 -31.23 15.08 -5.51
C ALA A 26 -30.49 13.85 -6.07
N ARG A 27 -29.51 14.06 -6.92
CA ARG A 27 -28.60 12.99 -7.35
C ARG A 27 -27.51 12.81 -6.30
N GLY A 28 -27.73 11.80 -5.44
CA GLY A 28 -26.75 11.24 -4.55
C GLY A 28 -25.49 10.80 -5.30
N GLY A 29 -24.34 11.12 -4.72
CA GLY A 29 -23.04 10.70 -5.22
C GLY A 29 -22.95 9.18 -5.34
N ARG A 30 -22.56 8.70 -6.50
CA ARG A 30 -22.20 7.31 -6.70
C ARG A 30 -20.89 7.04 -5.99
N ALA A 31 -20.98 6.32 -4.86
CA ALA A 31 -19.85 5.67 -4.25
C ALA A 31 -19.19 4.74 -5.28
N ASN A 32 -17.89 4.92 -5.50
CA ASN A 32 -17.08 3.99 -6.28
C ASN A 32 -17.12 2.63 -5.60
N HIS A 33 -17.81 1.67 -6.19
CA HIS A 33 -17.70 0.27 -5.84
C HIS A 33 -16.27 -0.19 -6.12
N ALA A 34 -15.50 -0.41 -5.07
CA ALA A 34 -14.29 -1.20 -5.17
C ALA A 34 -14.70 -2.61 -5.61
N ALA A 35 -14.22 -3.03 -6.78
CA ALA A 35 -14.52 -4.33 -7.34
C ALA A 35 -14.06 -5.43 -6.37
N GLU A 36 -15.00 -6.26 -5.93
CA GLU A 36 -14.69 -7.52 -5.27
C GLU A 36 -13.94 -8.41 -6.25
N MET A 37 -12.77 -8.86 -5.84
CA MET A 37 -11.99 -9.83 -6.60
C MET A 37 -12.64 -11.20 -6.50
N PRO A 38 -13.12 -11.83 -7.58
CA PRO A 38 -13.55 -13.21 -7.56
C PRO A 38 -12.31 -14.10 -7.68
N GLY A 39 -12.02 -14.87 -6.66
CA GLY A 39 -10.86 -15.77 -6.65
C GLY A 39 -11.03 -16.92 -5.70
N ASP A 40 -12.15 -17.67 -5.76
CA ASP A 40 -12.24 -18.99 -5.15
C ASP A 40 -12.26 -20.05 -6.24
N PHE A 41 -11.11 -20.65 -6.47
CA PHE A 41 -11.04 -21.93 -7.15
C PHE A 41 -11.44 -23.01 -6.14
N VAL A 42 -12.56 -23.67 -6.41
CA VAL A 42 -13.12 -24.76 -5.62
C VAL A 42 -12.13 -25.93 -5.62
N ALA A 43 -11.58 -26.28 -4.47
CA ALA A 43 -10.90 -27.55 -4.23
C ALA A 43 -11.95 -28.58 -3.82
N GLY A 44 -11.89 -29.76 -4.43
CA GLY A 44 -12.76 -30.89 -4.15
C GLY A 44 -12.66 -31.45 -2.72
N PRO A 45 -13.59 -32.33 -2.30
CA PRO A 45 -13.75 -32.74 -0.91
C PRO A 45 -12.71 -33.78 -0.49
N GLY A 46 -11.99 -33.49 0.60
CA GLY A 46 -11.07 -34.43 1.23
C GLY A 46 -10.68 -34.01 2.65
N ALA A 47 -11.11 -34.84 3.63
CA ALA A 47 -10.71 -34.94 5.02
C ALA A 47 -11.28 -33.88 5.98
N GLY A 48 -12.09 -34.37 6.93
CA GLY A 48 -12.72 -33.60 7.99
C GLY A 48 -11.71 -32.97 8.94
N HIS A 49 -11.73 -31.66 8.96
CA HIS A 49 -11.26 -30.87 10.10
C HIS A 49 -12.46 -30.14 10.65
N GLU A 50 -12.63 -30.25 11.95
CA GLU A 50 -13.63 -29.55 12.75
C GLU A 50 -13.61 -28.08 12.36
N ARG A 51 -14.71 -27.59 11.82
CA ARG A 51 -14.89 -26.19 11.46
C ARG A 51 -15.11 -25.44 12.76
N VAL A 52 -14.05 -24.82 13.32
CA VAL A 52 -14.21 -23.76 14.29
C VAL A 52 -14.88 -22.60 13.56
N GLU A 53 -16.15 -22.32 13.88
CA GLU A 53 -16.84 -21.17 13.31
C GLU A 53 -16.06 -19.90 13.67
N PRO A 54 -15.75 -19.03 12.71
CA PRO A 54 -15.10 -17.76 13.02
C PRO A 54 -16.07 -16.96 13.89
N VAL A 55 -15.62 -16.59 15.08
CA VAL A 55 -16.33 -15.63 15.95
C VAL A 55 -16.61 -14.40 15.12
N ALA A 56 -17.89 -14.10 14.93
CA ALA A 56 -18.33 -12.91 14.20
C ALA A 56 -17.84 -11.68 14.97
N ARG A 57 -16.66 -11.17 14.60
CA ARG A 57 -16.14 -9.91 15.13
C ARG A 57 -17.06 -8.79 14.64
N THR A 58 -17.66 -8.06 15.57
CA THR A 58 -18.39 -6.82 15.25
C THR A 58 -17.41 -5.88 14.59
N ARG A 59 -17.62 -5.57 13.31
CA ARG A 59 -16.80 -4.64 12.55
C ARG A 59 -17.15 -3.22 13.01
N GLU A 60 -16.46 -2.73 14.02
CA GLU A 60 -16.48 -1.31 14.35
C GLU A 60 -15.77 -0.56 13.21
N GLU A 61 -16.46 0.41 12.60
CA GLU A 61 -15.84 1.26 11.59
C GLU A 61 -14.71 2.08 12.25
N PRO A 62 -13.53 2.18 11.61
CA PRO A 62 -12.43 2.95 12.15
C PRO A 62 -12.75 4.45 12.12
N GLU A 63 -12.19 5.19 13.05
CA GLU A 63 -12.08 6.64 12.95
C GLU A 63 -11.25 6.99 11.72
N MET A 64 -11.65 8.03 10.99
CA MET A 64 -10.95 8.47 9.78
C MET A 64 -10.32 9.84 10.02
N ILE A 65 -9.06 9.97 9.65
CA ILE A 65 -8.39 11.26 9.55
C ILE A 65 -7.88 11.47 8.13
N GLU A 66 -7.65 12.72 7.77
CA GLU A 66 -7.12 13.08 6.45
C GLU A 66 -5.82 13.87 6.59
N ARG A 67 -4.92 13.65 5.67
CA ARG A 67 -3.68 14.44 5.53
C ARG A 67 -3.54 14.94 4.11
N VAL A 68 -3.27 16.23 3.99
CA VAL A 68 -2.91 16.86 2.73
C VAL A 68 -1.41 16.66 2.52
N LEU A 69 -1.03 16.06 1.40
CA LEU A 69 0.35 15.83 1.00
C LEU A 69 0.92 17.06 0.25
N LEU A 70 2.22 17.04 -0.02
CA LEU A 70 2.93 18.17 -0.65
C LEU A 70 2.43 18.50 -2.05
N ASP A 71 1.89 17.52 -2.77
CA ASP A 71 1.29 17.70 -4.11
C ASP A 71 -0.18 18.17 -4.07
N GLY A 72 -0.71 18.45 -2.86
CA GLY A 72 -2.09 18.85 -2.63
C GLY A 72 -3.09 17.70 -2.60
N SER A 73 -2.66 16.46 -2.83
CA SER A 73 -3.53 15.29 -2.69
C SER A 73 -3.86 15.01 -1.23
N VAL A 74 -4.99 14.35 -1.01
CA VAL A 74 -5.49 13.99 0.32
C VAL A 74 -5.38 12.49 0.53
N THR A 75 -4.73 12.08 1.62
CA THR A 75 -4.63 10.68 2.03
C THR A 75 -5.53 10.45 3.23
N PRO A 76 -6.60 9.66 3.10
CA PRO A 76 -7.38 9.18 4.23
C PRO A 76 -6.59 8.11 4.97
N MET A 77 -6.64 8.15 6.30
CA MET A 77 -5.98 7.21 7.18
C MET A 77 -6.97 6.69 8.20
N GLN A 78 -6.95 5.38 8.44
CA GLN A 78 -7.82 4.73 9.41
C GLN A 78 -7.11 4.67 10.77
N ILE A 79 -7.81 5.04 11.82
CA ILE A 79 -7.34 5.05 13.19
C ILE A 79 -8.06 3.95 13.98
N HIS A 80 -7.29 3.05 14.58
CA HIS A 80 -7.78 2.01 15.46
C HIS A 80 -7.14 2.18 16.84
N ARG A 81 -7.92 2.67 17.81
CA ARG A 81 -7.44 2.94 19.18
C ARG A 81 -7.67 1.71 20.06
N PRO A 82 -6.66 1.20 20.78
CA PRO A 82 -6.84 0.12 21.75
C PRO A 82 -7.61 0.61 22.97
N LYS A 83 -8.13 -0.34 23.75
CA LYS A 83 -8.66 -0.04 25.06
C LYS A 83 -7.51 0.26 26.03
N GLY A 84 -7.45 1.49 26.55
CA GLY A 84 -6.40 1.92 27.46
C GLY A 84 -5.13 2.44 26.76
N LYS A 85 -4.03 2.50 27.51
CA LYS A 85 -2.75 3.03 27.02
C LYS A 85 -2.13 2.09 26.01
N PRO A 86 -1.74 2.59 24.80
CA PRO A 86 -1.11 1.77 23.79
C PRO A 86 0.23 1.19 24.25
N ARG A 87 0.50 -0.07 23.88
CA ARG A 87 1.82 -0.71 24.06
C ARG A 87 2.86 -0.15 23.09
N ALA A 88 2.43 0.09 21.86
CA ALA A 88 3.21 0.69 20.78
C ALA A 88 2.27 1.20 19.69
N ILE A 89 2.82 1.94 18.75
CA ILE A 89 2.15 2.41 17.54
C ILE A 89 2.52 1.48 16.39
N VAL A 90 1.55 1.10 15.55
CA VAL A 90 1.76 0.39 14.30
C VAL A 90 1.23 1.24 13.15
N VAL A 91 2.09 1.58 12.21
CA VAL A 91 1.70 2.24 10.95
C VAL A 91 1.70 1.21 9.85
N PHE A 92 0.54 1.01 9.24
CA PHE A 92 0.33 -0.04 8.26
C PHE A 92 0.30 0.53 6.84
N PHE A 93 1.04 -0.11 5.92
CA PHE A 93 1.04 0.23 4.49
C PHE A 93 0.63 -0.95 3.62
N PRO A 94 -0.34 -0.75 2.70
CA PRO A 94 -0.89 -1.78 1.84
C PRO A 94 0.06 -2.23 0.71
N GLY A 95 -0.34 -3.32 0.03
CA GLY A 95 0.28 -3.79 -1.20
C GLY A 95 -0.18 -3.02 -2.44
N PHE A 96 0.41 -3.36 -3.58
CA PHE A 96 0.13 -2.72 -4.86
C PHE A 96 -1.32 -2.94 -5.30
N GLY A 97 -2.03 -1.83 -5.59
CA GLY A 97 -3.43 -1.86 -6.01
C GLY A 97 -4.43 -2.17 -4.89
N MET A 98 -3.99 -2.22 -3.63
CA MET A 98 -4.84 -2.55 -2.49
C MET A 98 -5.18 -1.31 -1.67
N GLY A 99 -6.42 -1.22 -1.21
CA GLY A 99 -6.85 -0.17 -0.29
C GLY A 99 -6.76 -0.59 1.18
N ALA A 100 -6.63 0.39 2.06
CA ALA A 100 -6.51 0.22 3.52
C ALA A 100 -7.66 -0.62 4.12
N ARG A 101 -8.86 -0.54 3.58
CA ARG A 101 -10.04 -1.31 4.04
C ARG A 101 -9.82 -2.81 4.03
N TYR A 102 -8.98 -3.33 3.15
CA TYR A 102 -8.69 -4.75 3.08
C TYR A 102 -8.07 -5.28 4.37
N TYR A 103 -7.34 -4.44 5.09
CA TYR A 103 -6.55 -4.80 6.27
C TYR A 103 -7.28 -4.58 7.60
N TRP A 104 -8.58 -4.25 7.58
CA TRP A 104 -9.36 -4.06 8.81
C TRP A 104 -9.25 -5.23 9.80
N PRO A 105 -9.36 -6.51 9.38
CA PRO A 105 -9.26 -7.60 10.35
C PRO A 105 -7.90 -7.64 11.05
N MET A 106 -6.81 -7.37 10.32
CA MET A 106 -5.47 -7.28 10.90
C MET A 106 -5.32 -6.07 11.83
N ALA A 107 -5.83 -4.91 11.43
CA ALA A 107 -5.79 -3.71 12.26
C ALA A 107 -6.62 -3.87 13.56
N GLN A 108 -7.78 -4.51 13.47
CA GLN A 108 -8.61 -4.84 14.64
C GLN A 108 -7.91 -5.84 15.56
N GLU A 109 -7.27 -6.87 15.03
CA GLU A 109 -6.49 -7.85 15.80
C GLU A 109 -5.37 -7.16 16.59
N LEU A 110 -4.60 -6.29 15.94
CA LEU A 110 -3.54 -5.54 16.61
C LEU A 110 -4.10 -4.58 17.67
N ARG A 111 -5.20 -3.89 17.37
CA ARG A 111 -5.90 -3.03 18.34
C ARG A 111 -6.31 -3.82 19.58
N ASP A 112 -6.90 -4.99 19.38
CA ASP A 112 -7.40 -5.84 20.47
C ASP A 112 -6.26 -6.41 21.34
N ARG A 113 -5.04 -6.49 20.76
CA ARG A 113 -3.78 -6.80 21.46
C ARG A 113 -3.11 -5.60 22.12
N GLY A 114 -3.74 -4.42 22.09
CA GLY A 114 -3.26 -3.22 22.76
C GLY A 114 -2.33 -2.34 21.95
N PHE A 115 -2.27 -2.49 20.60
CA PHE A 115 -1.55 -1.59 19.73
C PHE A 115 -2.45 -0.45 19.23
N ALA A 116 -1.90 0.77 19.16
CA ALA A 116 -2.52 1.85 18.41
C ALA A 116 -2.16 1.68 16.93
N VAL A 117 -3.17 1.59 16.05
CA VAL A 117 -2.91 1.28 14.64
C VAL A 117 -3.42 2.41 13.73
N LEU A 118 -2.53 2.88 12.87
CA LEU A 118 -2.87 3.75 11.74
C LEU A 118 -2.67 2.96 10.45
N VAL A 119 -3.72 2.85 9.63
CA VAL A 119 -3.62 2.24 8.29
C VAL A 119 -3.69 3.35 7.26
N SER A 120 -2.60 3.55 6.51
CA SER A 120 -2.51 4.55 5.45
C SER A 120 -2.84 3.96 4.09
N GLU A 121 -3.26 4.80 3.15
CA GLU A 121 -3.26 4.46 1.74
C GLU A 121 -1.88 4.74 1.14
N LEU A 122 -1.52 4.05 0.07
CA LEU A 122 -0.38 4.44 -0.77
C LEU A 122 -0.83 5.47 -1.81
N HIS A 123 0.10 6.26 -2.29
CA HIS A 123 -0.15 7.33 -3.25
C HIS A 123 -0.95 6.86 -4.47
N GLY A 124 -2.11 7.47 -4.70
CA GLY A 124 -3.03 7.16 -5.81
C GLY A 124 -3.77 5.83 -5.70
N GLN A 125 -3.77 5.18 -4.53
CA GLN A 125 -4.49 3.93 -4.29
C GLN A 125 -5.60 4.10 -3.25
N GLY A 126 -6.55 3.17 -3.24
CA GLY A 126 -7.64 3.17 -2.27
C GLY A 126 -8.47 4.46 -2.31
N GLY A 127 -8.59 5.13 -1.17
CA GLY A 127 -9.29 6.40 -0.99
C GLY A 127 -8.44 7.65 -1.22
N GLN A 128 -7.16 7.53 -1.54
CA GLN A 128 -6.26 8.65 -1.77
C GLN A 128 -6.63 9.40 -3.07
N THR A 129 -6.59 10.74 -3.03
CA THR A 129 -7.18 11.57 -4.09
C THR A 129 -6.27 11.81 -5.29
N ALA A 130 -4.96 11.51 -5.21
CA ALA A 130 -4.05 11.64 -6.33
C ALA A 130 -4.51 10.78 -7.51
N ARG A 131 -4.49 11.36 -8.69
CA ARG A 131 -4.85 10.66 -9.92
C ARG A 131 -3.70 10.72 -10.92
N ALA A 132 -3.15 9.57 -11.23
CA ALA A 132 -2.08 9.48 -12.20
C ALA A 132 -2.52 9.97 -13.58
N THR A 133 -1.71 10.83 -14.19
CA THR A 133 -1.87 11.32 -15.55
C THR A 133 -0.50 11.35 -16.22
N ARG A 134 -0.43 11.73 -17.50
CA ARG A 134 0.85 11.92 -18.18
C ARG A 134 1.68 13.05 -17.54
N GLY A 135 1.02 14.09 -17.03
CA GLY A 135 1.66 15.26 -16.40
C GLY A 135 1.81 15.17 -14.88
N HIS A 136 1.12 14.21 -14.23
CA HIS A 136 1.18 14.01 -12.77
C HIS A 136 1.54 12.56 -12.48
N GLN A 137 2.79 12.31 -12.12
CA GLN A 137 3.36 11.00 -11.90
C GLN A 137 4.22 11.00 -10.64
N TRP A 138 4.18 9.90 -9.94
CA TRP A 138 5.02 9.57 -8.78
C TRP A 138 5.66 8.20 -8.98
N GLY A 139 6.70 7.91 -8.22
CA GLY A 139 7.38 6.62 -8.19
C GLY A 139 7.63 6.16 -6.75
N TYR A 140 8.50 5.20 -6.61
CA TYR A 140 8.91 4.68 -5.30
C TYR A 140 9.51 5.75 -4.40
N HIS A 141 10.29 6.68 -4.98
CA HIS A 141 10.94 7.73 -4.22
C HIS A 141 9.92 8.65 -3.53
N GLU A 142 8.94 9.17 -4.27
CA GLU A 142 7.94 10.09 -3.71
C GLU A 142 7.11 9.40 -2.62
N ILE A 143 6.73 8.13 -2.82
CA ILE A 143 5.98 7.41 -1.79
C ILE A 143 6.84 7.23 -0.54
N ALA A 144 8.12 6.85 -0.68
CA ALA A 144 9.03 6.67 0.46
C ALA A 144 9.38 7.98 1.18
N SER A 145 9.44 9.11 0.46
CA SER A 145 9.86 10.41 1.00
C SER A 145 8.73 11.34 1.40
N VAL A 146 7.48 11.05 0.99
CA VAL A 146 6.31 11.88 1.28
C VAL A 146 5.25 11.11 2.07
N ASP A 147 4.76 9.99 1.53
CA ASP A 147 3.63 9.26 2.14
C ASP A 147 4.02 8.62 3.48
N TYR A 148 5.19 7.96 3.53
CA TYR A 148 5.65 7.29 4.75
C TYR A 148 5.92 8.27 5.89
N PRO A 149 6.70 9.35 5.71
CA PRO A 149 6.89 10.35 6.75
C PRO A 149 5.57 11.01 7.20
N ALA A 150 4.65 11.28 6.27
CA ALA A 150 3.35 11.88 6.58
C ALA A 150 2.50 10.96 7.46
N ALA A 151 2.46 9.65 7.17
CA ALA A 151 1.73 8.68 7.96
C ALA A 151 2.37 8.46 9.35
N VAL A 152 3.70 8.39 9.43
CA VAL A 152 4.43 8.27 10.70
C VAL A 152 4.20 9.49 11.57
N ALA A 153 4.30 10.70 11.01
CA ALA A 153 4.04 11.94 11.74
C ALA A 153 2.56 12.04 12.20
N ALA A 154 1.62 11.60 11.35
CA ALA A 154 0.22 11.52 11.72
C ALA A 154 -0.01 10.56 12.90
N ALA A 155 0.57 9.37 12.85
CA ALA A 155 0.46 8.37 13.92
C ALA A 155 1.06 8.87 15.24
N ARG A 156 2.22 9.51 15.20
CA ARG A 156 2.82 10.17 16.37
C ARG A 156 1.87 11.20 16.98
N LYS A 157 1.30 12.08 16.12
CA LYS A 157 0.36 13.13 16.57
C LYS A 157 -0.91 12.55 17.19
N GLU A 158 -1.43 11.45 16.64
CA GLU A 158 -2.72 10.87 17.08
C GLU A 158 -2.62 10.01 18.34
N PHE A 159 -1.47 9.39 18.58
CA PHE A 159 -1.35 8.37 19.62
C PHE A 159 -0.32 8.68 20.70
N GLN A 160 0.54 9.68 20.52
CA GLN A 160 1.61 9.98 21.46
C GLN A 160 1.27 11.21 22.28
N GLU A 161 1.34 11.07 23.61
CA GLU A 161 1.17 12.17 24.54
C GLU A 161 2.43 13.06 24.57
N PRO A 162 2.28 14.36 24.86
CA PRO A 162 3.42 15.27 24.99
C PRO A 162 4.44 14.78 26.02
N GLY A 163 5.70 14.66 25.61
CA GLY A 163 6.80 14.22 26.48
C GLY A 163 6.96 12.72 26.63
N GLU A 164 6.08 11.93 26.00
CA GLU A 164 6.19 10.48 25.93
C GLU A 164 6.58 10.03 24.52
N ARG A 165 7.50 9.07 24.39
CA ARG A 165 7.82 8.43 23.11
C ARG A 165 7.41 6.96 23.15
N LEU A 166 6.29 6.64 22.49
CA LEU A 166 5.88 5.26 22.27
C LEU A 166 6.74 4.62 21.18
N PRO A 167 7.12 3.33 21.30
CA PRO A 167 7.70 2.59 20.19
C PRO A 167 6.77 2.63 18.97
N LEU A 168 7.34 2.81 17.78
CA LEU A 168 6.58 2.84 16.53
C LEU A 168 7.16 1.85 15.52
N TYR A 169 6.31 0.98 15.02
CA TYR A 169 6.67 -0.06 14.06
C TYR A 169 5.90 0.12 12.76
N LEU A 170 6.56 -0.15 11.65
CA LEU A 170 5.90 -0.29 10.37
C LEU A 170 5.42 -1.73 10.18
N MET A 171 4.20 -1.90 9.68
CA MET A 171 3.70 -3.17 9.16
C MET A 171 3.37 -2.97 7.69
N CYS A 172 4.08 -3.67 6.81
CA CYS A 172 4.04 -3.41 5.39
C CYS A 172 3.71 -4.68 4.60
N HIS A 173 2.78 -4.59 3.66
CA HIS A 173 2.42 -5.69 2.79
C HIS A 173 3.03 -5.52 1.40
N SER A 174 3.65 -6.60 0.88
CA SER A 174 4.06 -6.69 -0.53
C SER A 174 4.90 -5.49 -0.98
N MET A 175 4.44 -4.71 -1.94
CA MET A 175 5.11 -3.49 -2.40
C MET A 175 5.30 -2.46 -1.28
N GLY A 176 4.38 -2.39 -0.31
CA GLY A 176 4.56 -1.54 0.87
C GLY A 176 5.89 -1.83 1.58
N GLY A 177 6.30 -3.10 1.73
CA GLY A 177 7.60 -3.42 2.33
C GLY A 177 8.80 -3.08 1.44
N GLN A 178 8.65 -3.14 0.11
CA GLN A 178 9.70 -2.64 -0.79
C GLN A 178 9.93 -1.13 -0.58
N ILE A 179 8.84 -0.36 -0.49
CA ILE A 179 8.90 1.09 -0.25
C ILE A 179 9.34 1.38 1.19
N GLY A 180 8.86 0.61 2.18
CA GLY A 180 9.28 0.71 3.57
C GLY A 180 10.80 0.51 3.72
N SER A 181 11.40 -0.41 2.95
CA SER A 181 12.86 -0.59 2.92
C SER A 181 13.60 0.64 2.40
N LEU A 182 13.02 1.37 1.45
CA LEU A 182 13.57 2.66 1.01
C LEU A 182 13.40 3.74 2.10
N TYR A 183 12.23 3.78 2.73
CA TYR A 183 11.99 4.75 3.80
C TYR A 183 12.97 4.56 4.96
N LEU A 184 13.26 3.32 5.39
CA LEU A 184 14.26 3.06 6.44
C LEU A 184 15.66 3.55 6.08
N ALA A 185 16.00 3.66 4.81
CA ALA A 185 17.28 4.18 4.34
C ALA A 185 17.36 5.72 4.37
N ARG A 186 16.28 6.39 4.73
CA ARG A 186 16.22 7.86 4.78
C ARG A 186 16.53 8.38 6.17
N PRO A 187 17.20 9.53 6.28
CA PRO A 187 17.59 10.08 7.58
C PRO A 187 16.41 10.52 8.45
N GLU A 188 15.25 10.80 7.84
CA GLU A 188 14.03 11.17 8.55
C GLU A 188 13.20 9.97 9.06
N ALA A 189 13.66 8.73 8.86
CA ALA A 189 12.94 7.55 9.33
C ALA A 189 12.88 7.50 10.87
N ASP A 190 11.71 7.83 11.44
CA ASP A 190 11.46 7.80 12.90
C ASP A 190 10.63 6.58 13.30
N VAL A 191 11.23 5.40 13.16
CA VAL A 191 10.60 4.12 13.50
C VAL A 191 11.56 3.20 14.26
N ASP A 192 11.01 2.36 15.12
CA ASP A 192 11.77 1.46 15.99
C ASP A 192 11.93 0.05 15.38
N GLY A 193 11.22 -0.23 14.27
CA GLY A 193 11.34 -1.47 13.52
C GLY A 193 10.31 -1.57 12.40
N MET A 194 10.47 -2.59 11.55
CA MET A 194 9.54 -2.89 10.46
C MET A 194 9.29 -4.39 10.35
N ILE A 195 8.03 -4.76 10.22
CA ILE A 195 7.64 -6.10 9.80
C ILE A 195 7.03 -6.04 8.41
N THR A 196 7.42 -6.95 7.54
CA THR A 196 6.85 -7.06 6.19
C THR A 196 6.24 -8.43 5.98
N ILE A 197 5.13 -8.47 5.26
CA ILE A 197 4.45 -9.71 4.92
C ILE A 197 4.31 -9.78 3.39
N GLY A 198 4.81 -10.86 2.81
CA GLY A 198 4.77 -11.06 1.36
C GLY A 198 5.56 -10.02 0.57
N SER A 199 6.59 -9.42 1.17
CA SER A 199 7.44 -8.40 0.53
C SER A 199 8.74 -9.01 0.04
N GLY A 200 9.01 -8.87 -1.26
CA GLY A 200 10.23 -9.40 -1.87
C GLY A 200 10.57 -8.67 -3.17
N THR A 201 11.63 -9.09 -3.81
CA THR A 201 11.98 -8.59 -5.14
C THR A 201 11.10 -9.26 -6.20
N PRO A 202 10.40 -8.52 -7.06
CA PRO A 202 9.61 -9.11 -8.13
C PRO A 202 10.48 -9.64 -9.28
N HIS A 203 11.81 -9.82 -9.04
CA HIS A 203 12.74 -10.27 -10.07
C HIS A 203 12.37 -11.66 -10.56
N TYR A 204 12.02 -11.76 -11.85
CA TYR A 204 11.42 -12.95 -12.43
C TYR A 204 12.24 -14.25 -12.22
N ILE A 205 13.57 -14.15 -12.07
CA ILE A 205 14.43 -15.32 -11.83
C ILE A 205 14.25 -15.93 -10.43
N ARG A 206 13.60 -15.24 -9.50
CA ARG A 206 13.27 -15.74 -8.15
C ARG A 206 11.98 -16.55 -8.11
N PHE A 207 11.38 -16.77 -9.26
CA PHE A 207 10.11 -17.48 -9.42
C PHE A 207 10.26 -18.64 -10.37
N THR A 208 9.32 -19.57 -10.35
CA THR A 208 9.29 -20.75 -11.24
C THR A 208 7.93 -20.85 -11.93
N GLY A 209 7.83 -21.72 -12.94
CA GLY A 209 6.57 -22.05 -13.58
C GLY A 209 5.82 -20.86 -14.16
N ARG A 210 4.53 -20.74 -13.80
CA ARG A 210 3.63 -19.72 -14.33
C ARG A 210 4.03 -18.32 -13.87
N GLU A 211 4.47 -18.17 -12.64
CA GLU A 211 4.85 -16.89 -12.05
C GLU A 211 6.11 -16.33 -12.72
N TYR A 212 7.08 -17.17 -13.02
CA TYR A 212 8.24 -16.82 -13.86
C TYR A 212 7.78 -16.23 -15.20
N THR A 213 6.91 -16.93 -15.92
CA THR A 213 6.41 -16.50 -17.22
C THR A 213 5.63 -15.18 -17.10
N ARG A 214 4.78 -15.06 -16.08
CA ARG A 214 3.99 -13.85 -15.81
C ARG A 214 4.88 -12.63 -15.58
N LEU A 215 5.92 -12.74 -14.77
CA LEU A 215 6.82 -11.63 -14.47
C LEU A 215 7.77 -11.32 -15.64
N CYS A 216 8.24 -12.35 -16.33
CA CYS A 216 9.14 -12.20 -17.49
C CYS A 216 8.49 -11.43 -18.64
N TRP A 217 7.20 -11.64 -18.90
CA TRP A 217 6.45 -10.98 -19.98
C TRP A 217 5.58 -9.83 -19.50
N GLY A 218 4.99 -9.94 -18.31
CA GLY A 218 4.11 -8.91 -17.76
C GLY A 218 4.85 -7.61 -17.47
N GLY A 219 6.06 -7.68 -16.94
CA GLY A 219 6.89 -6.49 -16.67
C GLY A 219 7.11 -5.62 -17.92
N PRO A 220 7.63 -6.17 -19.03
CA PRO A 220 7.77 -5.44 -20.29
C PRO A 220 6.47 -4.87 -20.84
N VAL A 221 5.34 -5.61 -20.75
CA VAL A 221 4.03 -5.10 -21.15
C VAL A 221 3.62 -3.90 -20.31
N MET A 222 3.72 -4.02 -18.99
CA MET A 222 3.38 -2.93 -18.06
C MET A 222 4.27 -1.70 -18.30
N TRP A 223 5.56 -1.90 -18.53
CA TRP A 223 6.50 -0.83 -18.85
C TRP A 223 6.09 -0.11 -20.13
N THR A 224 5.80 -0.85 -21.22
CA THR A 224 5.43 -0.31 -22.51
C THR A 224 4.13 0.49 -22.44
N VAL A 225 3.07 -0.10 -21.88
CA VAL A 225 1.77 0.57 -21.73
C VAL A 225 1.92 1.86 -20.91
N SER A 226 2.63 1.79 -19.79
CA SER A 226 2.85 2.94 -18.91
C SER A 226 3.73 4.03 -19.54
N THR A 227 4.61 3.66 -20.46
CA THR A 227 5.42 4.61 -21.24
C THR A 227 4.57 5.33 -22.28
N ILE A 228 3.75 4.60 -23.01
CA ILE A 228 2.90 5.16 -24.08
C ILE A 228 1.80 6.05 -23.49
N LEU A 229 1.10 5.58 -22.45
CA LEU A 229 -0.03 6.29 -21.86
C LEU A 229 0.39 7.34 -20.81
N GLY A 230 1.55 7.16 -20.15
CA GLY A 230 1.98 7.95 -19.00
C GLY A 230 1.37 7.48 -17.67
N TYR A 231 0.54 6.45 -17.70
CA TYR A 231 -0.09 5.81 -16.54
C TYR A 231 -0.50 4.37 -16.88
N TRP A 232 -0.71 3.53 -15.87
CA TRP A 232 -1.38 2.25 -16.03
C TRP A 232 -2.90 2.46 -15.98
N PRO A 233 -3.67 1.92 -16.94
CA PRO A 233 -5.10 2.16 -17.03
C PRO A 233 -5.89 1.41 -15.94
N ALA A 234 -7.11 1.87 -15.66
CA ALA A 234 -8.11 1.18 -14.85
C ALA A 234 -9.20 0.55 -15.75
N GLY A 235 -10.08 -0.23 -15.12
CA GLY A 235 -11.26 -0.82 -15.78
C GLY A 235 -10.91 -1.97 -16.73
N PRO A 236 -11.58 -2.12 -17.87
CA PRO A 236 -11.39 -3.29 -18.76
C PRO A 236 -9.97 -3.48 -19.30
N TRP A 237 -9.18 -2.41 -19.33
CA TRP A 237 -7.80 -2.40 -19.79
C TRP A 237 -6.77 -2.67 -18.68
N ASP A 238 -7.24 -2.81 -17.44
CA ASP A 238 -6.40 -3.16 -16.28
C ASP A 238 -6.20 -4.67 -16.19
N LEU A 239 -5.32 -5.19 -17.02
CA LEU A 239 -5.00 -6.64 -17.05
C LEU A 239 -4.37 -7.14 -15.75
N ALA A 240 -3.75 -6.25 -14.99
CA ALA A 240 -3.10 -6.57 -13.72
C ALA A 240 -4.02 -6.40 -12.50
N ARG A 241 -5.19 -5.77 -12.68
CA ARG A 241 -6.18 -5.45 -11.62
C ARG A 241 -5.63 -4.59 -10.47
N TYR A 242 -4.68 -3.70 -10.80
CA TYR A 242 -4.09 -2.77 -9.83
C TYR A 242 -4.80 -1.42 -9.76
N GLY A 243 -5.84 -1.21 -10.59
CA GLY A 243 -6.43 0.11 -10.74
C GLY A 243 -5.52 1.07 -11.52
N ARG A 244 -5.91 2.35 -11.52
CA ARG A 244 -5.11 3.39 -12.20
C ARG A 244 -3.86 3.70 -11.38
N GLN A 245 -2.68 3.47 -11.97
CA GLN A 245 -1.39 3.66 -11.31
C GLN A 245 -0.52 4.68 -12.05
N SER A 246 0.38 5.34 -11.33
CA SER A 246 1.39 6.21 -11.93
C SER A 246 2.27 5.43 -12.90
N GLY A 247 2.45 6.00 -14.09
CA GLY A 247 3.29 5.39 -15.12
C GLY A 247 4.74 5.27 -14.69
N ARG A 248 5.28 6.24 -13.93
CA ARG A 248 6.63 6.16 -13.37
C ARG A 248 6.75 5.01 -12.37
N HIS A 249 5.82 4.92 -11.44
CA HIS A 249 5.79 3.84 -10.45
C HIS A 249 5.76 2.45 -11.13
N VAL A 250 4.87 2.27 -12.10
CA VAL A 250 4.76 1.00 -12.83
C VAL A 250 6.03 0.68 -13.63
N ARG A 251 6.66 1.67 -14.26
CA ARG A 251 7.93 1.46 -14.96
C ARG A 251 9.06 1.08 -14.03
N GLU A 252 9.16 1.71 -12.86
CA GLU A 252 10.16 1.36 -11.85
C GLU A 252 9.96 -0.06 -11.33
N TRP A 253 8.71 -0.44 -11.02
CA TRP A 253 8.37 -1.81 -10.65
C TRP A 253 8.71 -2.82 -11.76
N ALA A 254 8.36 -2.52 -13.01
CA ALA A 254 8.67 -3.39 -14.15
C ALA A 254 10.18 -3.55 -14.37
N MET A 255 10.96 -2.50 -14.18
CA MET A 255 12.42 -2.57 -14.24
C MET A 255 12.99 -3.37 -13.07
N PHE A 256 12.43 -3.21 -11.87
CA PHE A 256 12.78 -4.03 -10.71
C PHE A 256 12.47 -5.52 -10.96
N ALA A 257 11.31 -5.83 -11.54
CA ALA A 257 10.96 -7.19 -11.95
C ALA A 257 11.91 -7.75 -13.03
N ARG A 258 12.40 -6.90 -13.92
CA ARG A 258 13.28 -7.31 -15.02
C ARG A 258 14.74 -7.54 -14.62
N ASN A 259 15.30 -6.69 -13.78
CA ASN A 259 16.75 -6.68 -13.51
C ASN A 259 17.11 -6.87 -12.02
N GLY A 260 16.11 -7.03 -11.15
CA GLY A 260 16.30 -7.19 -9.72
C GLY A 260 16.89 -5.97 -9.02
N ARG A 261 16.86 -4.77 -9.60
CA ARG A 261 17.45 -3.55 -9.03
C ARG A 261 16.37 -2.58 -8.61
N LEU A 262 16.25 -2.34 -7.31
CA LEU A 262 15.38 -1.32 -6.76
C LEU A 262 16.08 0.05 -6.88
N ARG A 263 15.78 0.77 -7.96
CA ARG A 263 16.38 2.07 -8.28
C ARG A 263 15.27 3.06 -8.62
N PRO A 264 14.72 3.75 -7.60
CA PRO A 264 13.76 4.82 -7.85
C PRO A 264 14.38 5.93 -8.71
N THR A 265 13.59 6.44 -9.64
CA THR A 265 13.97 7.61 -10.43
C THR A 265 13.70 8.89 -9.65
N GLN A 266 14.45 9.96 -9.95
CA GLN A 266 14.37 11.26 -9.26
C GLN A 266 14.69 11.19 -7.74
N ALA A 267 15.39 10.14 -7.32
CA ALA A 267 15.81 9.98 -5.93
C ALA A 267 16.81 11.07 -5.54
N ASP A 268 16.65 11.61 -4.34
CA ASP A 268 17.52 12.60 -3.70
C ASP A 268 18.71 11.97 -2.98
N ILE A 269 18.66 10.64 -2.76
CA ILE A 269 19.74 9.84 -2.14
C ILE A 269 20.03 8.59 -2.96
N ASP A 270 21.21 8.00 -2.77
CA ASP A 270 21.52 6.67 -3.30
C ASP A 270 20.93 5.58 -2.39
N TYR A 271 19.68 5.21 -2.64
CA TYR A 271 18.99 4.17 -1.87
C TYR A 271 19.76 2.85 -1.82
N SER A 272 20.44 2.45 -2.91
CA SER A 272 21.17 1.19 -2.94
C SER A 272 22.33 1.18 -1.94
N ARG A 273 22.95 2.34 -1.73
CA ARG A 273 24.01 2.52 -0.75
C ARG A 273 23.48 2.71 0.67
N GLU A 274 22.45 3.52 0.82
CA GLU A 274 21.91 3.86 2.14
C GLU A 274 21.17 2.68 2.79
N MET A 275 20.50 1.83 2.03
CA MET A 275 19.89 0.59 2.53
C MET A 275 20.90 -0.35 3.21
N LEU A 276 22.15 -0.38 2.73
CA LEU A 276 23.21 -1.20 3.36
C LEU A 276 23.61 -0.73 4.77
N LYS A 277 23.27 0.49 5.13
CA LYS A 277 23.58 1.10 6.43
C LYS A 277 22.43 1.01 7.43
N VAL A 278 21.26 0.54 7.00
CA VAL A 278 20.09 0.42 7.87
C VAL A 278 20.36 -0.58 8.98
N THR A 279 20.18 -0.15 10.22
CA THR A 279 20.29 -0.98 11.43
C THR A 279 18.97 -1.15 12.16
N THR A 280 17.93 -0.38 11.78
CA THR A 280 16.57 -0.54 12.31
C THR A 280 16.09 -1.96 12.07
N PRO A 281 15.69 -2.74 13.10
CA PRO A 281 15.32 -4.14 12.95
C PRO A 281 14.18 -4.35 11.94
N VAL A 282 14.35 -5.36 11.07
CA VAL A 282 13.34 -5.73 10.07
C VAL A 282 13.05 -7.23 10.14
N LEU A 283 11.78 -7.59 10.31
CA LEU A 283 11.31 -8.96 10.17
C LEU A 283 10.57 -9.12 8.85
N MET A 284 11.06 -9.99 7.98
CA MET A 284 10.43 -10.28 6.69
C MET A 284 9.74 -11.64 6.73
N LEU A 285 8.43 -11.65 6.53
CA LEU A 285 7.60 -12.85 6.57
C LEU A 285 7.08 -13.21 5.18
N THR A 286 7.08 -14.50 4.87
CA THR A 286 6.27 -15.10 3.81
C THR A 286 5.42 -16.22 4.38
N CYS A 287 4.27 -16.48 3.76
CA CYS A 287 3.36 -17.55 4.17
C CYS A 287 3.34 -18.67 3.13
N ASP A 288 3.00 -19.89 3.58
CA ASP A 288 2.77 -20.99 2.63
C ASP A 288 1.69 -20.62 1.60
N GLY A 289 1.92 -21.02 0.36
CA GLY A 289 1.05 -20.73 -0.77
C GLY A 289 1.18 -19.33 -1.36
N ASP A 290 2.10 -18.49 -0.87
CA ASP A 290 2.39 -17.20 -1.48
C ASP A 290 3.14 -17.36 -2.80
N ARG A 291 2.45 -17.01 -3.90
CA ARG A 291 3.00 -17.10 -5.26
C ARG A 291 3.53 -15.76 -5.77
N ASP A 292 3.17 -14.68 -5.13
CA ASP A 292 3.61 -13.33 -5.49
C ASP A 292 4.88 -12.91 -4.74
N CYS A 293 5.20 -13.60 -3.63
CA CYS A 293 6.44 -13.45 -2.89
C CYS A 293 6.95 -14.82 -2.41
N THR A 294 7.84 -15.41 -3.18
CA THR A 294 8.52 -16.65 -2.77
C THR A 294 9.54 -16.38 -1.66
N PRO A 295 9.95 -17.39 -0.86
CA PRO A 295 11.05 -17.23 0.08
C PRO A 295 12.32 -16.65 -0.56
N ASP A 296 12.69 -17.10 -1.77
CA ASP A 296 13.85 -16.57 -2.50
C ASP A 296 13.69 -15.08 -2.85
N SER A 297 12.48 -14.66 -3.20
CA SER A 297 12.13 -13.27 -3.48
C SER A 297 12.27 -12.40 -2.23
N ALA A 298 11.77 -12.88 -1.09
CA ALA A 298 11.88 -12.18 0.20
C ALA A 298 13.34 -12.10 0.68
N MET A 299 14.08 -13.21 0.62
CA MET A 299 15.50 -13.23 0.98
C MET A 299 16.35 -12.31 0.09
N ASP A 300 16.02 -12.19 -1.20
CA ASP A 300 16.70 -11.25 -2.10
C ASP A 300 16.45 -9.78 -1.68
N LEU A 301 15.25 -9.43 -1.21
CA LEU A 301 15.00 -8.11 -0.64
C LEU A 301 15.72 -7.94 0.71
N ALA A 302 15.68 -8.94 1.59
CA ALA A 302 16.37 -8.93 2.88
C ALA A 302 17.88 -8.70 2.73
N SER A 303 18.50 -9.28 1.70
CA SER A 303 19.94 -9.11 1.44
C SER A 303 20.38 -7.67 1.18
N ARG A 304 19.44 -6.76 0.92
CA ARG A 304 19.69 -5.33 0.74
C ARG A 304 19.73 -4.55 2.05
N LEU A 305 19.32 -5.19 3.14
CA LEU A 305 19.32 -4.67 4.51
C LEU A 305 20.14 -5.62 5.42
N PRO A 306 21.42 -5.87 5.11
CA PRO A 306 22.17 -6.99 5.67
C PRO A 306 22.38 -6.92 7.19
N ALA A 307 22.38 -5.72 7.76
CA ALA A 307 22.52 -5.50 9.20
C ALA A 307 21.18 -5.48 9.95
N ALA A 308 20.06 -5.40 9.24
CA ALA A 308 18.73 -5.14 9.80
C ALA A 308 17.74 -6.30 9.62
N ALA A 309 17.77 -6.95 8.45
CA ALA A 309 16.71 -7.84 8.05
C ALA A 309 16.94 -9.29 8.46
N ARG A 310 15.89 -9.90 9.03
CA ARG A 310 15.74 -11.34 9.26
C ARG A 310 14.54 -11.83 8.49
N PHE A 311 14.71 -12.96 7.79
CA PHE A 311 13.63 -13.63 7.07
C PHE A 311 13.09 -14.82 7.88
N GLU A 312 11.77 -14.99 7.85
CA GLU A 312 11.09 -16.15 8.42
C GLU A 312 9.92 -16.59 7.55
N PHE A 313 9.63 -17.89 7.62
CA PHE A 313 8.54 -18.52 6.90
C PHE A 313 7.44 -18.94 7.87
N ILE A 314 6.19 -18.59 7.57
CA ILE A 314 5.00 -19.04 8.30
C ILE A 314 4.43 -20.26 7.57
N ASP A 315 4.55 -21.44 8.18
CA ASP A 315 4.01 -22.70 7.68
C ASP A 315 2.48 -22.78 7.93
N ARG A 316 1.78 -21.79 7.38
CA ARG A 316 0.32 -21.75 7.30
C ARG A 316 -0.07 -21.26 5.92
N ARG A 317 -1.01 -22.00 5.28
CA ARG A 317 -1.46 -21.72 3.91
C ARG A 317 -2.34 -20.47 3.84
N LEU A 318 -1.72 -19.31 4.01
CA LEU A 318 -2.35 -17.99 3.99
C LEU A 318 -2.15 -17.27 2.65
N GLY A 319 -1.23 -17.75 1.81
CA GLY A 319 -0.93 -17.13 0.52
C GLY A 319 -0.51 -15.66 0.65
N HIS A 320 -0.63 -14.92 -0.47
CA HIS A 320 -0.17 -13.52 -0.50
C HIS A 320 -1.04 -12.56 0.30
N ASN A 321 -2.36 -12.76 0.32
CA ASN A 321 -3.31 -11.75 0.82
C ASN A 321 -4.13 -12.23 2.03
N ARG A 322 -4.43 -13.52 2.14
CA ARG A 322 -5.41 -14.07 3.09
C ARG A 322 -5.02 -13.85 4.55
N TRP A 323 -3.72 -13.79 4.87
CA TRP A 323 -3.21 -13.48 6.19
C TRP A 323 -3.78 -12.19 6.79
N ALA A 324 -4.12 -11.20 5.96
CA ALA A 324 -4.72 -9.94 6.44
C ALA A 324 -6.16 -10.10 6.92
N ARG A 325 -6.84 -11.19 6.50
CA ARG A 325 -8.20 -11.56 6.92
C ARG A 325 -8.21 -12.65 7.99
N GLU A 326 -7.13 -13.44 8.08
CA GLU A 326 -6.86 -14.46 9.10
C GLU A 326 -5.55 -14.06 9.80
N PRO A 327 -5.60 -12.99 10.64
CA PRO A 327 -4.40 -12.25 11.06
C PRO A 327 -3.62 -12.89 12.19
N GLU A 328 -4.19 -13.89 12.88
CA GLU A 328 -3.69 -14.40 14.15
C GLU A 328 -2.21 -14.82 14.06
N ALA A 329 -1.86 -15.62 13.06
CA ALA A 329 -0.49 -16.13 12.92
C ALA A 329 0.56 -15.03 12.70
N VAL A 330 0.20 -13.98 11.96
CA VAL A 330 1.09 -12.83 11.72
C VAL A 330 1.16 -11.96 12.97
N ALA A 331 0.03 -11.75 13.65
CA ALA A 331 -0.02 -10.99 14.89
C ALA A 331 0.76 -11.67 16.01
N ASP A 332 0.62 -13.01 16.17
CA ASP A 332 1.39 -13.80 17.13
C ASP A 332 2.89 -13.66 16.88
N ARG A 333 3.30 -13.76 15.60
CA ARG A 333 4.72 -13.66 15.25
C ARG A 333 5.27 -12.25 15.45
N PHE A 334 4.43 -11.23 15.22
CA PHE A 334 4.80 -9.85 15.51
C PHE A 334 5.05 -9.63 17.00
N GLU A 335 4.17 -10.10 17.88
CA GLU A 335 4.36 -9.98 19.34
C GLU A 335 5.62 -10.70 19.80
N LEU A 336 5.85 -11.93 19.35
CA LEU A 336 7.08 -12.68 19.69
C LEU A 336 8.34 -11.93 19.23
N TRP A 337 8.31 -11.32 18.05
CA TRP A 337 9.44 -10.52 17.59
C TRP A 337 9.68 -9.28 18.44
N LEU A 338 8.63 -8.61 18.93
CA LEU A 338 8.77 -7.49 19.86
C LEU A 338 9.39 -7.92 21.20
N GLU A 339 9.01 -9.10 21.70
CA GLU A 339 9.61 -9.69 22.90
C GLU A 339 11.10 -9.99 22.69
N GLU A 340 11.47 -10.58 21.57
CA GLU A 340 12.87 -10.84 21.20
C GLU A 340 13.69 -9.55 21.15
N LEU A 341 13.16 -8.47 20.56
CA LEU A 341 13.82 -7.16 20.53
C LEU A 341 14.02 -6.58 21.94
N SER A 342 13.07 -6.77 22.83
CA SER A 342 13.15 -6.28 24.21
C SER A 342 14.18 -7.01 25.05
N VAL A 343 14.32 -8.34 24.87
CA VAL A 343 15.27 -9.19 25.60
C VAL A 343 16.69 -9.03 25.05
N GLY A 344 16.82 -8.85 23.73
CA GLY A 344 18.12 -8.72 23.06
C GLY A 344 18.89 -7.41 23.34
N GLY A 345 18.32 -6.50 24.15
CA GLY A 345 18.99 -5.25 24.56
C GLY A 345 19.28 -4.27 23.43
N ALA A 346 18.80 -4.54 22.22
CA ALA A 346 18.94 -3.67 21.08
C ALA A 346 17.93 -2.51 21.16
N ARG A 347 18.17 -1.53 22.03
CA ARG A 347 17.69 -0.18 21.73
C ARG A 347 18.41 0.27 20.46
N PRO A 348 17.70 0.66 19.38
CA PRO A 348 18.37 1.28 18.26
C PRO A 348 19.15 2.51 18.73
N PRO A 349 20.34 2.77 18.20
CA PRO A 349 21.05 4.00 18.48
C PRO A 349 20.16 5.19 18.06
N ARG A 350 20.13 6.20 18.92
CA ARG A 350 19.41 7.46 18.74
C ARG A 350 19.98 8.29 17.60
#